data_ead5c55003acd711b8b9bff5468121ec
#
_entry.id   ead5c55003acd711b8b9bff5468121ec
#
_cell.length_a   1.000
_cell.length_b   1.000
_cell.length_c   1.000
_cell.angle_alpha   90.00
_cell.angle_beta   90.00
_cell.angle_gamma   90.00
#
_symmetry.space_group_name_H-M   'P 1'
#
loop_
_entity.id
_entity.type
_entity.pdbx_description
1 polymer ?
#
loop_
_entity_poly.entity_id
_entity_poly.type
_entity_poly.pdbx_seq_one_letter_code
_entity_poly.pdbx_strand_id
1 'polypeptide(L)'
;LKIIINKPTKLILGIENQALIFSTNNLSGFDQMALDLNSLDQTISNPEIIFTLRFYYWTGDWLSIGFHQKEIPSHWKKLLSKGEINIVRRPSGGGAVLQSGGITYALTFKKSYYKILSYEMVNKWLIKSFRELGLNLQNGNLRKSSIKTNCFGTSLISDLVDQDGFKR
;
A
#
# COMPACT_ATOMS: atom_id res chain seq x y z
N LEU A 1 -5.63 12.98 -20.85
CA LEU A 1 -5.29 12.44 -19.51
C LEU A 1 -4.39 13.46 -18.83
N LYS A 2 -4.93 14.30 -17.94
CA LYS A 2 -4.13 15.28 -17.22
C LYS A 2 -3.59 14.58 -15.99
N ILE A 3 -2.42 13.96 -16.08
CA ILE A 3 -1.69 13.49 -14.92
C ILE A 3 -1.24 14.74 -14.18
N ILE A 4 -1.98 15.14 -13.15
CA ILE A 4 -1.50 16.15 -12.21
C ILE A 4 -0.51 15.40 -11.31
N ILE A 5 0.71 15.26 -11.78
CA ILE A 5 1.83 14.99 -10.90
C ILE A 5 2.00 16.32 -10.17
N ASN A 6 1.41 16.45 -8.98
CA ASN A 6 1.87 17.45 -8.05
C ASN A 6 3.37 17.24 -7.97
N LYS A 7 4.16 18.29 -8.27
CA LYS A 7 5.62 18.18 -8.27
C LYS A 7 6.04 17.40 -7.03
N PRO A 8 6.82 16.32 -7.17
CA PRO A 8 7.23 15.52 -6.02
C PRO A 8 7.86 16.48 -5.02
N THR A 9 7.33 16.53 -3.81
CA THR A 9 7.91 17.32 -2.75
C THR A 9 9.25 16.69 -2.40
N LYS A 10 10.33 17.36 -2.76
CA LYS A 10 11.68 16.90 -2.49
C LYS A 10 11.98 17.23 -1.03
N LEU A 11 11.91 16.22 -0.16
CA LEU A 11 12.39 16.34 1.21
C LEU A 11 13.89 16.06 1.22
N ILE A 12 14.69 17.06 1.56
CA ILE A 12 16.15 16.92 1.66
C ILE A 12 16.47 16.41 3.06
N LEU A 13 16.86 15.14 3.17
CA LEU A 13 17.23 14.48 4.42
C LEU A 13 18.77 14.46 4.63
N GLY A 14 19.43 15.62 4.47
CA GLY A 14 20.89 15.73 4.54
C GLY A 14 21.52 16.04 3.19
N ILE A 15 22.84 16.13 3.15
CA ILE A 15 23.58 16.79 2.05
C ILE A 15 23.45 16.05 0.69
N GLU A 16 23.05 14.76 0.64
CA GLU A 16 22.97 13.98 -0.61
C GLU A 16 21.74 13.09 -0.76
N ASN A 17 20.87 12.98 0.25
CA ASN A 17 19.80 11.99 0.25
C ASN A 17 18.43 12.64 0.04
N GLN A 18 17.58 12.02 -0.79
CA GLN A 18 16.27 12.54 -1.17
C GLN A 18 15.16 11.54 -0.84
N ALA A 19 14.03 12.08 -0.41
CA ALA A 19 12.77 11.37 -0.35
C ALA A 19 11.83 11.93 -1.42
N LEU A 20 11.20 11.07 -2.19
CA LEU A 20 10.18 11.46 -3.15
C LEU A 20 8.79 11.19 -2.54
N ILE A 21 8.01 12.25 -2.36
CA ILE A 21 6.63 12.13 -1.85
C ILE A 21 5.69 12.76 -2.87
N PHE A 22 4.71 12.00 -3.35
CA PHE A 22 3.75 12.47 -4.34
C PHE A 22 2.42 11.72 -4.26
N SER A 23 1.41 12.26 -4.92
CA SER A 23 0.11 11.61 -5.05
C SER A 23 -0.31 11.48 -6.51
N THR A 24 -1.15 10.47 -6.79
CA THR A 24 -1.73 10.25 -8.12
C THR A 24 -3.21 9.93 -7.97
N ASN A 25 -4.03 10.49 -8.86
CA ASN A 25 -5.47 10.30 -8.83
C ASN A 25 -5.98 9.89 -10.23
N ASN A 26 -7.16 9.29 -10.27
CA ASN A 26 -7.89 8.98 -11.51
C ASN A 26 -7.14 8.07 -12.49
N LEU A 27 -6.40 7.09 -11.96
CA LEU A 27 -5.71 6.08 -12.75
C LEU A 27 -6.35 4.71 -12.57
N SER A 28 -6.24 3.87 -13.59
CA SER A 28 -6.66 2.46 -13.52
C SER A 28 -5.78 1.67 -12.54
N GLY A 29 -6.25 0.51 -12.07
CA GLY A 29 -5.46 -0.37 -11.23
C GLY A 29 -4.16 -0.83 -11.89
N PHE A 30 -4.14 -0.98 -13.22
CA PHE A 30 -2.92 -1.32 -13.97
C PHE A 30 -1.90 -0.19 -13.91
N ASP A 31 -2.33 1.05 -14.15
CA ASP A 31 -1.46 2.23 -14.09
C ASP A 31 -0.93 2.46 -12.67
N GLN A 32 -1.78 2.25 -11.64
CA GLN A 32 -1.35 2.35 -10.25
C GLN A 32 -0.24 1.35 -9.94
N MET A 33 -0.36 0.10 -10.38
CA MET A 33 0.67 -0.93 -10.14
C MET A 33 1.93 -0.68 -10.98
N ALA A 34 1.79 -0.16 -12.19
CA ALA A 34 2.93 0.26 -13.01
C ALA A 34 3.73 1.39 -12.33
N LEU A 35 3.05 2.35 -11.71
CA LEU A 35 3.69 3.43 -10.95
C LEU A 35 4.37 2.91 -9.67
N ASP A 36 3.80 1.91 -8.99
CA ASP A 36 4.46 1.27 -7.84
C ASP A 36 5.78 0.59 -8.26
N LEU A 37 5.78 -0.13 -9.39
CA LEU A 37 6.99 -0.73 -9.95
C LEU A 37 8.01 0.33 -10.36
N ASN A 38 7.57 1.37 -11.06
CA ASN A 38 8.46 2.47 -11.44
C ASN A 38 9.08 3.16 -10.21
N SER A 39 8.30 3.36 -9.15
CA SER A 39 8.81 3.93 -7.89
C SER A 39 9.87 3.03 -7.24
N LEU A 40 9.69 1.71 -7.32
CA LEU A 40 10.67 0.74 -6.86
C LEU A 40 11.95 0.81 -7.69
N ASP A 41 11.84 0.81 -9.02
CA ASP A 41 12.98 0.90 -9.93
C ASP A 41 13.77 2.19 -9.74
N GLN A 42 13.08 3.34 -9.61
CA GLN A 42 13.70 4.63 -9.32
C GLN A 42 14.43 4.61 -7.97
N THR A 43 13.83 4.02 -6.94
CA THR A 43 14.46 3.92 -5.61
C THR A 43 15.72 3.04 -5.64
N ILE A 44 15.71 1.97 -6.45
CA ILE A 44 16.86 1.06 -6.57
C ILE A 44 17.97 1.68 -7.42
N SER A 45 17.62 2.25 -8.59
CA SER A 45 18.59 2.71 -9.59
C SER A 45 19.22 4.05 -9.26
N ASN A 46 18.50 4.95 -8.57
CA ASN A 46 19.00 6.27 -8.20
C ASN A 46 19.65 6.26 -6.81
N PRO A 47 20.99 6.46 -6.70
CA PRO A 47 21.69 6.44 -5.41
C PRO A 47 21.23 7.54 -4.45
N GLU A 48 20.74 8.65 -4.95
CA GLU A 48 20.29 9.79 -4.14
C GLU A 48 18.93 9.53 -3.45
N ILE A 49 18.09 8.65 -4.00
CA ILE A 49 16.76 8.36 -3.44
C ILE A 49 16.88 7.34 -2.32
N ILE A 50 16.49 7.72 -1.11
CA ILE A 50 16.39 6.83 0.04
C ILE A 50 15.08 6.04 -0.02
N PHE A 51 13.97 6.75 -0.20
CA PHE A 51 12.65 6.16 -0.29
C PHE A 51 11.73 6.96 -1.21
N THR A 52 10.70 6.30 -1.69
CA THR A 52 9.58 6.91 -2.40
C THR A 52 8.28 6.58 -1.64
N LEU A 53 7.48 7.59 -1.34
CA LEU A 53 6.16 7.47 -0.74
C LEU A 53 5.14 8.05 -1.68
N ARG A 54 4.19 7.23 -2.10
CA ARG A 54 3.11 7.62 -2.99
C ARG A 54 1.76 7.38 -2.34
N PHE A 55 0.83 8.36 -2.45
CA PHE A 55 -0.57 8.22 -2.07
C PHE A 55 -1.45 8.21 -3.31
N TYR A 56 -2.48 7.37 -3.33
CA TYR A 56 -3.38 7.30 -4.48
C TYR A 56 -4.76 6.71 -4.14
N TYR A 57 -5.71 6.99 -5.03
CA TYR A 57 -7.04 6.42 -5.03
C TYR A 57 -7.20 5.51 -6.24
N TRP A 58 -7.99 4.47 -6.07
CA TRP A 58 -8.37 3.57 -7.14
C TRP A 58 -9.58 4.12 -7.87
N THR A 59 -9.58 4.07 -9.21
CA THR A 59 -10.75 4.40 -10.03
C THR A 59 -11.50 3.13 -10.36
N GLY A 60 -12.72 2.98 -9.81
CA GLY A 60 -13.51 1.76 -9.87
C GLY A 60 -13.07 0.71 -8.84
N ASP A 61 -13.71 -0.46 -8.92
CA ASP A 61 -13.48 -1.56 -7.99
C ASP A 61 -12.44 -2.54 -8.53
N TRP A 62 -11.40 -2.77 -7.76
CA TRP A 62 -10.26 -3.60 -8.15
C TRP A 62 -9.94 -4.64 -7.09
N LEU A 63 -9.86 -5.90 -7.49
CA LEU A 63 -9.26 -6.94 -6.66
C LEU A 63 -7.74 -6.92 -6.85
N SER A 64 -7.03 -6.35 -5.89
CA SER A 64 -5.56 -6.36 -5.84
C SER A 64 -5.07 -7.65 -5.21
N ILE A 65 -4.52 -8.58 -6.01
CA ILE A 65 -3.95 -9.85 -5.53
C ILE A 65 -2.46 -9.72 -5.26
N GLY A 66 -1.98 -10.44 -4.24
CA GLY A 66 -0.56 -10.43 -3.88
C GLY A 66 0.32 -11.08 -4.93
N PHE A 67 1.61 -10.71 -4.97
CA PHE A 67 2.57 -11.18 -5.98
C PHE A 67 2.63 -12.71 -6.09
N HIS A 68 2.67 -13.42 -4.97
CA HIS A 68 2.74 -14.88 -4.92
C HIS A 68 1.38 -15.57 -4.84
N GLN A 69 0.28 -14.83 -4.78
CA GLN A 69 -1.05 -15.42 -4.65
C GLN A 69 -1.46 -16.08 -5.97
N LYS A 70 -1.60 -17.41 -5.95
CA LYS A 70 -1.99 -18.22 -7.12
C LYS A 70 -3.50 -18.39 -7.21
N GLU A 71 -4.16 -18.52 -6.07
CA GLU A 71 -5.59 -18.83 -6.00
C GLU A 71 -6.42 -17.58 -5.69
N ILE A 72 -7.54 -17.50 -6.39
CA ILE A 72 -8.57 -16.49 -6.16
C ILE A 72 -9.78 -17.22 -5.59
N PRO A 73 -10.28 -16.83 -4.39
CA PRO A 73 -11.50 -17.41 -3.81
C PRO A 73 -12.69 -17.38 -4.76
N SER A 74 -13.57 -18.38 -4.67
CA SER A 74 -14.70 -18.58 -5.61
C SER A 74 -15.66 -17.38 -5.66
N HIS A 75 -15.90 -16.71 -4.52
CA HIS A 75 -16.76 -15.53 -4.48
C HIS A 75 -16.19 -14.37 -5.31
N TRP A 76 -14.85 -14.16 -5.33
CA TRP A 76 -14.22 -13.17 -6.19
C TRP A 76 -14.30 -13.56 -7.67
N LYS A 77 -14.11 -14.86 -7.99
CA LYS A 77 -14.24 -15.34 -9.38
C LYS A 77 -15.61 -15.02 -9.97
N LYS A 78 -16.67 -15.14 -9.16
CA LYS A 78 -18.05 -14.83 -9.59
C LYS A 78 -18.21 -13.33 -9.94
N LEU A 79 -17.66 -12.43 -9.14
CA LEU A 79 -17.72 -10.99 -9.41
C LEU A 79 -16.90 -10.61 -10.65
N LEU A 80 -15.69 -11.20 -10.78
CA LEU A 80 -14.84 -11.02 -11.95
C LEU A 80 -15.51 -11.49 -13.24
N SER A 81 -16.18 -12.67 -13.22
CA SER A 81 -16.86 -13.20 -14.42
C SER A 81 -18.06 -12.37 -14.87
N LYS A 82 -18.65 -11.61 -13.96
CA LYS A 82 -19.74 -10.65 -14.25
C LYS A 82 -19.25 -9.27 -14.67
N GLY A 83 -17.95 -9.00 -14.58
CA GLY A 83 -17.39 -7.67 -14.85
C GLY A 83 -17.72 -6.63 -13.76
N GLU A 84 -18.17 -7.08 -12.58
CA GLU A 84 -18.51 -6.19 -11.46
C GLU A 84 -17.27 -5.60 -10.79
N ILE A 85 -16.13 -6.31 -10.87
CA ILE A 85 -14.83 -5.85 -10.39
C ILE A 85 -13.74 -6.17 -11.40
N ASN A 86 -12.65 -5.42 -11.36
CA ASN A 86 -11.43 -5.69 -12.11
C ASN A 86 -10.39 -6.41 -11.25
N ILE A 87 -9.36 -6.96 -11.86
CA ILE A 87 -8.28 -7.64 -11.15
C ILE A 87 -6.92 -7.10 -11.58
N VAL A 88 -6.03 -6.95 -10.61
CA VAL A 88 -4.62 -6.62 -10.87
C VAL A 88 -3.72 -7.32 -9.86
N ARG A 89 -2.51 -7.66 -10.28
CA ARG A 89 -1.48 -8.20 -9.38
C ARG A 89 -0.56 -7.08 -8.92
N ARG A 90 -0.43 -6.92 -7.60
CA ARG A 90 0.50 -5.94 -7.05
C ARG A 90 1.91 -6.51 -6.91
N PRO A 91 2.96 -5.68 -6.93
CA PRO A 91 4.35 -6.11 -6.76
C PRO A 91 4.66 -6.59 -5.33
N SER A 92 3.84 -6.24 -4.35
CA SER A 92 4.00 -6.67 -2.96
C SER A 92 3.27 -7.98 -2.66
N GLY A 93 3.65 -8.66 -1.59
CA GLY A 93 3.04 -9.91 -1.14
C GLY A 93 1.68 -9.73 -0.45
N GLY A 94 1.25 -10.78 0.25
CA GLY A 94 0.01 -10.82 1.04
C GLY A 94 -1.20 -11.39 0.29
N GLY A 95 -2.36 -11.45 0.96
CA GLY A 95 -3.62 -11.89 0.41
C GLY A 95 -4.33 -10.83 -0.43
N ALA A 96 -5.43 -11.21 -1.09
CA ALA A 96 -6.23 -10.30 -1.91
C ALA A 96 -6.84 -9.16 -1.08
N VAL A 97 -6.91 -7.98 -1.68
CA VAL A 97 -7.58 -6.79 -1.12
C VAL A 97 -8.52 -6.22 -2.17
N LEU A 98 -9.78 -6.02 -1.80
CA LEU A 98 -10.71 -5.25 -2.62
C LEU A 98 -10.42 -3.76 -2.40
N GLN A 99 -10.05 -3.09 -3.46
CA GLN A 99 -9.80 -1.65 -3.49
C GLN A 99 -11.05 -0.97 -4.06
N SER A 100 -11.77 -0.25 -3.20
CA SER A 100 -13.00 0.45 -3.56
C SER A 100 -13.07 1.77 -2.77
N GLY A 101 -12.64 2.86 -3.37
CA GLY A 101 -12.74 4.21 -2.80
C GLY A 101 -11.79 4.53 -1.63
N GLY A 102 -10.93 3.61 -1.19
CA GLY A 102 -9.97 3.83 -0.11
C GLY A 102 -8.70 4.54 -0.58
N ILE A 103 -8.03 5.22 0.35
CA ILE A 103 -6.66 5.74 0.13
C ILE A 103 -5.68 4.58 0.27
N THR A 104 -4.83 4.44 -0.73
CA THR A 104 -3.69 3.51 -0.68
C THR A 104 -2.40 4.31 -0.62
N TYR A 105 -1.41 3.78 0.09
CA TYR A 105 -0.05 4.28 0.00
C TYR A 105 0.90 3.18 -0.45
N ALA A 106 1.92 3.56 -1.22
CA ALA A 106 3.05 2.71 -1.58
C ALA A 106 4.34 3.35 -1.05
N LEU A 107 5.08 2.59 -0.25
CA LEU A 107 6.37 2.99 0.29
C LEU A 107 7.43 2.04 -0.26
N THR A 108 8.40 2.57 -0.99
CA THR A 108 9.56 1.83 -1.50
C THR A 108 10.83 2.41 -0.93
N PHE A 109 11.77 1.55 -0.53
CA PHE A 109 13.06 1.96 0.00
C PHE A 109 14.13 0.90 -0.24
N LYS A 110 15.41 1.31 -0.22
CA LYS A 110 16.53 0.39 -0.37
C LYS A 110 16.66 -0.53 0.85
N LYS A 111 17.04 -1.78 0.61
CA LYS A 111 17.22 -2.78 1.67
C LYS A 111 18.20 -2.32 2.77
N SER A 112 19.18 -1.50 2.44
CA SER A 112 20.12 -0.91 3.40
C SER A 112 19.45 -0.06 4.48
N TYR A 113 18.29 0.51 4.17
CA TYR A 113 17.50 1.32 5.12
C TYR A 113 16.43 0.54 5.87
N TYR A 114 16.34 -0.79 5.69
CA TYR A 114 15.30 -1.62 6.32
C TYR A 114 15.26 -1.51 7.84
N LYS A 115 16.42 -1.37 8.50
CA LYS A 115 16.49 -1.20 9.97
C LYS A 115 15.86 0.11 10.43
N ILE A 116 15.93 1.15 9.59
CA ILE A 116 15.39 2.50 9.89
C ILE A 116 13.93 2.61 9.47
N LEU A 117 13.56 1.99 8.33
CA LEU A 117 12.22 2.03 7.75
C LEU A 117 11.50 0.67 7.93
N SER A 118 11.65 0.04 9.08
CA SER A 118 10.94 -1.20 9.41
C SER A 118 9.43 -0.99 9.50
N TYR A 119 8.65 -2.07 9.41
CA TYR A 119 7.20 -2.02 9.63
C TYR A 119 6.83 -1.32 10.94
N GLU A 120 7.60 -1.52 12.00
CA GLU A 120 7.38 -0.87 13.29
C GLU A 120 7.50 0.66 13.20
N MET A 121 8.50 1.17 12.49
CA MET A 121 8.69 2.62 12.29
C MET A 121 7.59 3.21 11.43
N VAL A 122 7.20 2.53 10.36
CA VAL A 122 6.09 2.96 9.50
C VAL A 122 4.78 2.97 10.28
N ASN A 123 4.52 1.94 11.10
CA ASN A 123 3.34 1.90 11.96
C ASN A 123 3.32 3.03 12.98
N LYS A 124 4.43 3.32 13.66
CA LYS A 124 4.51 4.45 14.60
C LYS A 124 4.19 5.77 13.92
N TRP A 125 4.72 5.98 12.73
CA TRP A 125 4.43 7.17 11.94
C TRP A 125 2.94 7.24 11.55
N LEU A 126 2.37 6.17 11.03
CA LEU A 126 0.95 6.11 10.65
C LEU A 126 0.03 6.32 11.86
N ILE A 127 0.27 5.63 12.98
CA ILE A 127 -0.51 5.76 14.22
C ILE A 127 -0.51 7.23 14.69
N LYS A 128 0.67 7.88 14.67
CA LYS A 128 0.77 9.29 15.04
C LYS A 128 -0.04 10.18 14.11
N SER A 129 0.09 9.99 12.80
CA SER A 129 -0.62 10.79 11.79
C SER A 129 -2.13 10.61 11.89
N PHE A 130 -2.61 9.37 12.04
CA PHE A 130 -4.04 9.10 12.20
C PHE A 130 -4.61 9.67 13.51
N ARG A 131 -3.82 9.68 14.58
CA ARG A 131 -4.23 10.31 15.84
C ARG A 131 -4.42 11.82 15.69
N GLU A 132 -3.57 12.50 14.93
CA GLU A 132 -3.73 13.93 14.61
C GLU A 132 -4.99 14.21 13.79
N LEU A 133 -5.47 13.20 13.03
CA LEU A 133 -6.75 13.23 12.31
C LEU A 133 -7.95 12.77 13.16
N GLY A 134 -7.76 12.53 14.46
CA GLY A 134 -8.81 12.09 15.38
C GLY A 134 -9.10 10.56 15.35
N LEU A 135 -8.28 9.77 14.68
CA LEU A 135 -8.43 8.31 14.58
C LEU A 135 -7.43 7.61 15.49
N ASN A 136 -7.94 6.87 16.49
CA ASN A 136 -7.10 6.10 17.40
C ASN A 136 -6.86 4.69 16.86
N LEU A 137 -5.68 4.48 16.28
CA LEU A 137 -5.23 3.18 15.81
C LEU A 137 -4.11 2.64 16.72
N GLN A 138 -3.94 1.33 16.70
CA GLN A 138 -2.88 0.61 17.41
C GLN A 138 -2.33 -0.52 16.54
N ASN A 139 -1.20 -1.10 16.94
CA ASN A 139 -0.67 -2.30 16.29
C ASN A 139 -1.62 -3.48 16.48
N GLY A 140 -1.76 -4.29 15.46
CA GLY A 140 -2.57 -5.50 15.51
C GLY A 140 -2.02 -6.53 16.48
N ASN A 141 -2.90 -7.40 16.95
CA ASN A 141 -2.53 -8.60 17.70
C ASN A 141 -2.64 -9.81 16.74
N LEU A 142 -1.84 -10.84 17.01
CA LEU A 142 -1.92 -12.11 16.28
C LEU A 142 -3.31 -12.74 16.48
N ARG A 143 -4.29 -12.38 15.65
CA ARG A 143 -5.56 -13.09 15.55
C ARG A 143 -5.46 -14.12 14.43
N LYS A 144 -5.52 -15.39 14.76
CA LYS A 144 -5.64 -16.48 13.79
C LYS A 144 -7.08 -16.50 13.27
N SER A 145 -7.28 -16.15 12.01
CA SER A 145 -8.52 -16.44 11.29
C SER A 145 -8.32 -17.65 10.41
N SER A 146 -9.38 -18.42 10.19
CA SER A 146 -9.40 -19.59 9.30
C SER A 146 -9.32 -19.23 7.81
N ILE A 147 -9.46 -17.93 7.44
CA ILE A 147 -9.51 -17.48 6.05
C ILE A 147 -8.18 -16.84 5.66
N LYS A 148 -7.26 -17.65 5.13
CA LYS A 148 -5.91 -17.21 4.70
C LYS A 148 -5.87 -16.43 3.38
N THR A 149 -6.95 -16.37 2.63
CA THR A 149 -6.98 -15.82 1.26
C THR A 149 -7.33 -14.34 1.18
N ASN A 150 -7.87 -13.76 2.26
CA ASN A 150 -8.23 -12.35 2.36
C ASN A 150 -7.26 -11.63 3.30
N CYS A 151 -6.67 -10.52 2.85
CA CYS A 151 -5.74 -9.72 3.64
C CYS A 151 -6.36 -9.17 4.93
N PHE A 152 -7.67 -8.88 4.94
CA PHE A 152 -8.40 -8.38 6.12
C PHE A 152 -8.93 -9.50 7.03
N GLY A 153 -8.83 -10.76 6.64
CA GLY A 153 -9.29 -11.91 7.45
C GLY A 153 -8.41 -12.24 8.65
N THR A 154 -7.18 -11.73 8.69
CA THR A 154 -6.23 -11.93 9.79
C THR A 154 -5.53 -10.62 10.12
N SER A 155 -5.25 -10.35 11.39
CA SER A 155 -4.37 -9.26 11.78
C SER A 155 -3.01 -9.78 12.24
N LEU A 156 -1.95 -9.15 11.77
CA LEU A 156 -0.57 -9.36 12.19
C LEU A 156 -0.16 -8.21 13.10
N ILE A 157 0.94 -8.36 13.83
CA ILE A 157 1.52 -7.29 14.66
C ILE A 157 1.87 -6.05 13.81
N SER A 158 2.17 -6.25 12.53
CA SER A 158 2.47 -5.18 11.57
C SER A 158 1.24 -4.49 10.98
N ASP A 159 0.02 -4.95 11.27
CA ASP A 159 -1.19 -4.31 10.79
C ASP A 159 -1.66 -3.23 11.76
N LEU A 160 -2.41 -2.26 11.27
CA LEU A 160 -3.10 -1.27 12.09
C LEU A 160 -4.54 -1.72 12.34
N VAL A 161 -4.94 -1.64 13.60
CA VAL A 161 -6.30 -2.00 14.02
C VAL A 161 -6.89 -0.88 14.87
N ASP A 162 -8.21 -0.80 14.89
CA ASP A 162 -8.94 0.08 15.82
C ASP A 162 -8.99 -0.50 17.23
N GLN A 163 -9.73 0.17 18.13
CA GLN A 163 -9.89 -0.24 19.53
C GLN A 163 -10.60 -1.60 19.66
N ASP A 164 -11.46 -1.96 18.72
CA ASP A 164 -12.18 -3.23 18.69
C ASP A 164 -11.34 -4.35 18.04
N GLY A 165 -10.15 -4.01 17.55
CA GLY A 165 -9.22 -4.93 16.91
C GLY A 165 -9.53 -5.25 15.45
N PHE A 166 -10.38 -4.44 14.80
CA PHE A 166 -10.61 -4.56 13.36
C PHE A 166 -9.47 -3.89 12.58
N LYS A 167 -8.97 -4.58 11.58
CA LYS A 167 -7.93 -4.06 10.69
C LYS A 167 -8.47 -2.89 9.86
N ARG A 168 -7.66 -1.82 9.81
CA ARG A 168 -7.96 -0.59 9.08
C ARG A 168 -6.89 -0.32 8.01
#